data_f4eefcd95326687cf3680e79fbc1a37a
#
_entry.id   f4eefcd95326687cf3680e79fbc1a37a
#
_cell.length_a   1.000
_cell.length_b   1.000
_cell.length_c   1.000
_cell.angle_alpha   90.00
_cell.angle_beta   90.00
_cell.angle_gamma   90.00
#
_symmetry.space_group_name_H-M   'P 1'
#
loop_
_entity.id
_entity.type
_entity.pdbx_description
1 polymer ?
#
loop_
_entity_poly.entity_id
_entity_poly.type
_entity_poly.pdbx_seq_one_letter_code
_entity_poly.pdbx_strand_id
1 'polypeptide(L)'
;MQPTLCSRCHKNVAVIFIQKMEGGTTKSEGLCLKCAKEMGIKPVEDMMQKMGISDEDLEGLTNEMMSAFGGAEGMEGLMSAEEADEDEEDEGKTATFPFLNKLFGSAQSPQAQPPEREQPRAERGDKDKKGEKQPKRKVLENYCISLTQKAADGKLDRIIGRDEEIQRTIQILNRRQKNNPCLIGEPGVGKTAIAEGLAQKIYQRDVPYKLLDKEVYLLDLTALVAGTQFRGQFESRMKGLIEEIKKLGNIILVIDEVHNIVGAGDAEGSMNAANILKPALSRGELQVIGATTLNEYRKHIEKDTALERRFQPVVVEEPSIEDSVKIMEGIAPYYEAYHQVSVSPEMCRLAVTMSERYITDRYLPDKAIDL
;
A
#
# COMPACT_ATOMS: atom_id res chain seq x y z
N MET A 1 -6.60 -11.99 -24.20
CA MET A 1 -7.87 -12.05 -24.96
C MET A 1 -7.93 -10.83 -25.85
N GLN A 2 -7.99 -11.03 -27.15
CA GLN A 2 -8.13 -9.95 -28.13
C GLN A 2 -9.53 -9.35 -28.00
N PRO A 3 -9.71 -8.04 -28.16
CA PRO A 3 -11.03 -7.43 -28.14
C PRO A 3 -11.80 -7.89 -29.39
N THR A 4 -12.81 -8.72 -29.19
CA THR A 4 -13.67 -9.17 -30.28
C THR A 4 -14.64 -8.06 -30.66
N LEU A 5 -14.82 -7.83 -31.97
CA LEU A 5 -15.80 -6.89 -32.49
C LEU A 5 -17.21 -7.45 -32.32
N CYS A 6 -18.20 -6.54 -32.21
CA CYS A 6 -19.60 -6.89 -32.10
C CYS A 6 -20.06 -7.73 -33.30
N SER A 7 -20.59 -8.92 -33.07
CA SER A 7 -21.06 -9.86 -34.09
C SER A 7 -22.17 -9.31 -34.99
N ARG A 8 -22.86 -8.22 -34.55
CA ARG A 8 -23.97 -7.63 -35.30
C ARG A 8 -23.56 -6.41 -36.14
N CYS A 9 -22.86 -5.46 -35.57
CA CYS A 9 -22.51 -4.22 -36.25
C CYS A 9 -21.08 -4.21 -36.83
N HIS A 10 -20.20 -5.07 -36.34
CA HIS A 10 -18.77 -5.18 -36.73
C HIS A 10 -17.99 -3.86 -36.64
N LYS A 11 -18.54 -2.85 -35.92
CA LYS A 11 -17.93 -1.52 -35.79
C LYS A 11 -17.41 -1.26 -34.39
N ASN A 12 -18.13 -1.74 -33.36
CA ASN A 12 -17.86 -1.47 -31.97
C ASN A 12 -17.34 -2.71 -31.26
N VAL A 13 -16.56 -2.54 -30.20
CA VAL A 13 -16.04 -3.64 -29.37
C VAL A 13 -17.19 -4.36 -28.68
N ALA A 14 -17.16 -5.70 -28.66
CA ALA A 14 -18.14 -6.52 -27.95
C ALA A 14 -17.91 -6.43 -26.44
N VAL A 15 -18.96 -6.12 -25.69
CA VAL A 15 -18.92 -5.95 -24.23
C VAL A 15 -19.83 -6.98 -23.53
N ILE A 16 -20.84 -7.47 -24.23
CA ILE A 16 -21.83 -8.40 -23.72
C ILE A 16 -21.74 -9.68 -24.55
N PHE A 17 -21.53 -10.79 -23.86
CA PHE A 17 -21.46 -12.11 -24.49
C PHE A 17 -22.70 -12.91 -24.12
N ILE A 18 -23.46 -13.33 -25.15
CA ILE A 18 -24.64 -14.17 -25.00
C ILE A 18 -24.36 -15.55 -25.58
N GLN A 19 -24.81 -16.59 -24.88
CA GLN A 19 -24.73 -17.95 -25.35
C GLN A 19 -26.10 -18.38 -25.91
N LYS A 20 -26.15 -18.70 -27.18
CA LYS A 20 -27.35 -19.26 -27.82
C LYS A 20 -27.17 -20.76 -28.06
N MET A 21 -28.13 -21.54 -27.68
CA MET A 21 -28.21 -22.95 -28.02
C MET A 21 -28.99 -23.10 -29.36
N GLU A 22 -28.26 -23.44 -30.41
CA GLU A 22 -28.85 -23.83 -31.70
C GLU A 22 -28.42 -25.24 -32.06
N GLY A 23 -29.39 -26.14 -32.17
CA GLY A 23 -29.15 -27.51 -32.65
C GLY A 23 -28.20 -28.37 -31.83
N GLY A 24 -28.06 -28.14 -30.49
CA GLY A 24 -27.22 -28.92 -29.62
C GLY A 24 -25.75 -28.43 -29.50
N THR A 25 -25.40 -27.34 -30.20
CA THR A 25 -24.11 -26.66 -30.05
C THR A 25 -24.31 -25.27 -29.45
N THR A 26 -23.47 -24.92 -28.49
CA THR A 26 -23.47 -23.59 -27.83
C THR A 26 -22.62 -22.63 -28.63
N LYS A 27 -23.24 -21.61 -29.24
CA LYS A 27 -22.52 -20.50 -29.88
C LYS A 27 -22.49 -19.29 -28.97
N SER A 28 -21.32 -18.72 -28.78
CA SER A 28 -21.12 -17.48 -28.03
C SER A 28 -21.08 -16.31 -29.02
N GLU A 29 -21.99 -15.34 -28.86
CA GLU A 29 -22.05 -14.11 -29.67
C GLU A 29 -21.72 -12.90 -28.80
N GLY A 30 -20.72 -12.10 -29.21
CA GLY A 30 -20.36 -10.85 -28.56
C GLY A 30 -21.12 -9.68 -29.14
N LEU A 31 -21.75 -8.85 -28.29
CA LEU A 31 -22.53 -7.68 -28.70
C LEU A 31 -21.98 -6.40 -28.06
N CYS A 32 -21.98 -5.28 -28.78
CA CYS A 32 -21.74 -3.96 -28.18
C CYS A 32 -23.00 -3.47 -27.44
N LEU A 33 -22.87 -2.50 -26.55
CA LEU A 33 -23.97 -1.96 -25.73
C LEU A 33 -25.14 -1.46 -26.58
N LYS A 34 -24.87 -0.79 -27.71
CA LYS A 34 -25.88 -0.28 -28.62
C LYS A 34 -26.71 -1.41 -29.26
N CYS A 35 -26.05 -2.43 -29.78
CA CYS A 35 -26.69 -3.58 -30.37
C CYS A 35 -27.44 -4.45 -29.35
N ALA A 36 -26.94 -4.56 -28.14
CA ALA A 36 -27.59 -5.30 -27.05
C ALA A 36 -28.90 -4.61 -26.60
N LYS A 37 -28.91 -3.26 -26.54
CA LYS A 37 -30.13 -2.46 -26.28
C LYS A 37 -31.15 -2.60 -27.40
N GLU A 38 -30.74 -2.47 -28.66
CA GLU A 38 -31.62 -2.65 -29.82
C GLU A 38 -32.24 -4.05 -29.91
N MET A 39 -31.63 -5.05 -29.30
CA MET A 39 -32.17 -6.42 -29.21
C MET A 39 -33.12 -6.63 -28.02
N GLY A 40 -33.35 -5.61 -27.18
CA GLY A 40 -34.27 -5.70 -26.06
C GLY A 40 -33.84 -6.69 -24.99
N ILE A 41 -32.56 -6.79 -24.72
CA ILE A 41 -32.02 -7.70 -23.68
C ILE A 41 -32.36 -7.11 -22.32
N LYS A 42 -33.41 -7.62 -21.66
CA LYS A 42 -33.93 -7.10 -20.39
C LYS A 42 -32.88 -6.76 -19.33
N PRO A 43 -31.87 -7.61 -19.03
CA PRO A 43 -30.84 -7.27 -18.04
C PRO A 43 -30.02 -6.02 -18.41
N VAL A 44 -29.91 -5.71 -19.70
CA VAL A 44 -29.15 -4.54 -20.20
C VAL A 44 -30.03 -3.28 -20.09
N GLU A 45 -31.30 -3.37 -20.41
CA GLU A 45 -32.25 -2.28 -20.26
C GLU A 45 -32.44 -1.89 -18.78
N ASP A 46 -32.61 -2.88 -17.90
CA ASP A 46 -32.73 -2.66 -16.46
C ASP A 46 -31.43 -2.01 -15.86
N MET A 47 -30.26 -2.42 -16.35
CA MET A 47 -29.00 -1.85 -15.94
C MET A 47 -28.85 -0.39 -16.40
N MET A 48 -29.26 -0.08 -17.63
CA MET A 48 -29.21 1.27 -18.19
C MET A 48 -30.19 2.21 -17.49
N GLN A 49 -31.41 1.74 -17.19
CA GLN A 49 -32.40 2.51 -16.42
C GLN A 49 -31.93 2.81 -14.99
N LYS A 50 -31.34 1.83 -14.31
CA LYS A 50 -30.76 2.03 -12.95
C LYS A 50 -29.60 3.00 -12.92
N MET A 51 -28.83 3.12 -14.01
CA MET A 51 -27.66 3.99 -14.10
C MET A 51 -27.96 5.36 -14.71
N GLY A 52 -29.20 5.60 -15.19
CA GLY A 52 -29.62 6.88 -15.79
C GLY A 52 -28.86 7.25 -17.06
N ILE A 53 -28.37 6.24 -17.84
CA ILE A 53 -27.57 6.47 -19.06
C ILE A 53 -28.50 6.76 -20.22
N SER A 54 -28.39 7.95 -20.82
CA SER A 54 -29.14 8.37 -22.01
C SER A 54 -28.52 7.80 -23.31
N ASP A 55 -29.24 7.89 -24.42
CA ASP A 55 -28.75 7.45 -25.72
C ASP A 55 -27.53 8.26 -26.21
N GLU A 56 -27.43 9.53 -25.83
CA GLU A 56 -26.28 10.40 -26.12
C GLU A 56 -25.06 10.00 -25.32
N ASP A 57 -25.24 9.58 -24.07
CA ASP A 57 -24.14 9.07 -23.22
C ASP A 57 -23.58 7.74 -23.74
N LEU A 58 -24.41 6.91 -24.39
CA LEU A 58 -24.00 5.65 -25.02
C LEU A 58 -23.08 5.87 -26.21
N GLU A 59 -23.28 6.91 -26.99
CA GLU A 59 -22.40 7.26 -28.11
C GLU A 59 -21.06 7.81 -27.61
N GLY A 60 -21.09 8.62 -26.56
CA GLY A 60 -19.88 9.10 -25.87
C GLY A 60 -19.03 7.95 -25.31
N LEU A 61 -19.66 7.03 -24.58
CA LEU A 61 -19.03 5.84 -24.01
C LEU A 61 -18.43 4.91 -25.08
N THR A 62 -19.10 4.76 -26.22
CA THR A 62 -18.61 3.92 -27.32
C THR A 62 -17.40 4.54 -28.00
N ASN A 63 -17.37 5.85 -28.14
CA ASN A 63 -16.23 6.60 -28.70
C ASN A 63 -15.01 6.62 -27.74
N GLU A 64 -15.23 6.77 -26.44
CA GLU A 64 -14.16 6.66 -25.44
C GLU A 64 -13.56 5.26 -25.40
N MET A 65 -14.38 4.21 -25.51
CA MET A 65 -13.89 2.84 -25.62
C MET A 65 -13.07 2.62 -26.89
N MET A 66 -13.51 3.14 -28.03
CA MET A 66 -12.75 3.04 -29.30
C MET A 66 -11.42 3.80 -29.21
N SER A 67 -11.38 4.95 -28.55
CA SER A 67 -10.13 5.72 -28.36
C SER A 67 -9.17 5.06 -27.37
N ALA A 68 -9.68 4.34 -26.36
CA ALA A 68 -8.89 3.60 -25.38
C ALA A 68 -8.24 2.33 -25.95
N PHE A 69 -8.79 1.77 -27.04
CA PHE A 69 -8.26 0.59 -27.73
C PHE A 69 -7.40 0.94 -28.97
N GLY A 70 -6.96 2.20 -29.13
CA GLY A 70 -6.15 2.65 -30.27
C GLY A 70 -7.01 2.92 -31.49
N GLY A 71 -6.99 4.16 -31.98
CA GLY A 71 -7.72 4.57 -33.17
C GLY A 71 -7.43 3.69 -34.39
N ALA A 72 -8.01 4.02 -35.54
CA ALA A 72 -8.00 3.23 -36.77
C ALA A 72 -6.63 2.63 -37.21
N GLU A 73 -5.50 3.22 -36.79
CA GLU A 73 -4.13 2.72 -37.04
C GLU A 73 -3.76 1.48 -36.17
N GLY A 74 -4.41 1.26 -35.04
CA GLY A 74 -4.22 0.05 -34.21
C GLY A 74 -4.93 -1.19 -34.76
N MET A 75 -5.88 -1.01 -35.66
CA MET A 75 -6.70 -2.09 -36.22
C MET A 75 -6.04 -2.78 -37.40
N GLU A 76 -5.20 -2.10 -38.19
CA GLU A 76 -4.43 -2.71 -39.29
C GLU A 76 -3.31 -3.64 -38.75
N GLY A 77 -2.73 -3.34 -37.61
CA GLY A 77 -1.75 -4.20 -36.92
C GLY A 77 -2.35 -5.48 -36.30
N LEU A 78 -3.65 -5.51 -36.06
CA LEU A 78 -4.34 -6.68 -35.49
C LEU A 78 -4.78 -7.70 -36.58
N MET A 79 -5.00 -7.26 -37.82
CA MET A 79 -5.43 -8.13 -38.89
C MET A 79 -4.29 -8.91 -39.56
N SER A 80 -3.02 -8.55 -39.27
CA SER A 80 -1.82 -9.22 -39.83
C SER A 80 -1.21 -10.30 -38.92
N ALA A 81 -1.85 -10.61 -37.78
CA ALA A 81 -1.36 -11.59 -36.80
C ALA A 81 -2.20 -12.88 -36.74
N GLU A 82 -2.96 -13.19 -37.76
CA GLU A 82 -3.66 -14.47 -37.88
C GLU A 82 -2.83 -15.48 -38.70
N GLU A 83 -1.74 -15.95 -38.12
CA GLU A 83 -1.11 -17.25 -38.47
C GLU A 83 0.05 -17.50 -37.48
N ALA A 84 -0.24 -18.11 -36.32
CA ALA A 84 0.69 -18.99 -35.60
C ALA A 84 0.07 -19.51 -34.31
N ASP A 85 -0.05 -20.84 -34.29
CA ASP A 85 -0.03 -21.77 -33.14
C ASP A 85 -1.21 -21.83 -32.19
N GLU A 86 -1.98 -22.90 -32.41
CA GLU A 86 -2.76 -23.65 -31.44
C GLU A 86 -1.81 -24.32 -30.43
N ASP A 87 -2.12 -24.13 -29.16
CA ASP A 87 -2.01 -25.09 -28.02
C ASP A 87 -1.74 -24.32 -26.73
N GLU A 88 -2.72 -24.30 -25.84
CA GLU A 88 -2.69 -24.58 -24.40
C GLU A 88 -3.96 -24.07 -23.70
N GLU A 89 -4.66 -25.02 -23.10
CA GLU A 89 -5.82 -24.82 -22.25
C GLU A 89 -5.38 -24.09 -20.96
N ASP A 90 -6.07 -22.97 -20.60
CA ASP A 90 -6.09 -22.48 -19.22
C ASP A 90 -7.42 -21.81 -18.86
N GLU A 91 -7.93 -22.23 -17.71
CA GLU A 91 -9.25 -21.91 -17.16
C GLU A 91 -9.43 -20.42 -16.78
N GLY A 92 -10.56 -19.88 -17.16
CA GLY A 92 -11.36 -18.88 -16.48
C GLY A 92 -10.70 -17.64 -15.87
N LYS A 93 -10.38 -16.60 -16.67
CA LYS A 93 -10.12 -15.24 -16.13
C LYS A 93 -11.03 -14.21 -16.80
N THR A 94 -11.99 -13.72 -16.05
CA THR A 94 -12.82 -12.57 -16.40
C THR A 94 -11.96 -11.30 -16.42
N ALA A 95 -11.79 -10.70 -17.60
CA ALA A 95 -11.14 -9.40 -17.74
C ALA A 95 -12.03 -8.29 -17.18
N THR A 96 -11.65 -7.74 -16.01
CA THR A 96 -12.32 -6.60 -15.38
C THR A 96 -11.79 -5.31 -15.98
N PHE A 97 -12.62 -4.56 -16.69
CA PHE A 97 -12.24 -3.26 -17.24
C PHE A 97 -12.23 -2.18 -16.15
N PRO A 98 -11.18 -1.30 -16.08
CA PRO A 98 -11.03 -0.30 -15.01
C PRO A 98 -12.20 0.70 -14.89
N PHE A 99 -12.95 0.92 -15.97
CA PHE A 99 -14.09 1.84 -15.94
C PHE A 99 -15.34 1.23 -15.30
N LEU A 100 -15.53 -0.10 -15.37
CA LEU A 100 -16.62 -0.80 -14.68
C LEU A 100 -16.53 -0.65 -13.17
N ASN A 101 -15.31 -0.57 -12.60
CA ASN A 101 -15.12 -0.30 -11.18
C ASN A 101 -15.57 1.12 -10.78
N LYS A 102 -15.50 2.09 -11.68
CA LYS A 102 -15.99 3.46 -11.45
C LYS A 102 -17.53 3.53 -11.54
N LEU A 103 -18.12 2.62 -12.30
CA LEU A 103 -19.55 2.52 -12.51
C LEU A 103 -20.25 1.71 -11.41
N PHE A 104 -19.61 0.66 -10.89
CA PHE A 104 -20.16 -0.23 -9.85
C PHE A 104 -19.81 0.18 -8.42
N GLY A 105 -18.81 1.07 -8.22
CA GLY A 105 -18.35 1.51 -6.89
C GLY A 105 -19.26 2.50 -6.16
N SER A 106 -20.38 2.95 -6.74
CA SER A 106 -21.26 3.96 -6.13
C SER A 106 -22.63 3.46 -5.68
N ALA A 107 -22.87 2.16 -5.66
CA ALA A 107 -24.15 1.58 -5.22
C ALA A 107 -24.05 0.97 -3.81
N GLN A 108 -23.97 1.80 -2.78
CA GLN A 108 -24.39 1.43 -1.43
C GLN A 108 -25.76 2.01 -1.16
N SER A 109 -26.71 1.13 -0.84
CA SER A 109 -28.12 1.37 -0.63
C SER A 109 -28.40 2.28 0.56
N PRO A 110 -29.37 3.22 0.49
CA PRO A 110 -29.91 3.89 1.65
C PRO A 110 -31.07 3.06 2.24
N GLN A 111 -30.94 2.71 3.51
CA GLN A 111 -32.08 2.24 4.30
C GLN A 111 -33.05 3.38 4.55
N ALA A 112 -34.32 3.10 4.28
CA ALA A 112 -35.43 4.00 4.52
C ALA A 112 -35.73 4.16 6.02
N GLN A 113 -35.91 5.41 6.47
CA GLN A 113 -36.70 5.75 7.65
C GLN A 113 -37.76 6.82 7.30
N PRO A 114 -38.96 6.80 7.96
CA PRO A 114 -40.13 7.53 7.51
C PRO A 114 -40.17 8.99 7.97
N PRO A 115 -41.14 9.83 7.44
CA PRO A 115 -41.05 11.27 7.52
C PRO A 115 -41.67 11.84 8.81
N GLU A 116 -40.98 12.78 9.44
CA GLU A 116 -41.59 13.68 10.43
C GLU A 116 -41.49 15.15 10.03
N ARG A 117 -42.59 15.82 10.26
CA ARG A 117 -43.12 17.12 9.95
C ARG A 117 -42.20 18.33 10.10
N GLU A 118 -42.38 19.22 9.13
CA GLU A 118 -41.99 20.64 9.18
C GLU A 118 -42.58 21.40 10.36
N GLN A 119 -41.78 22.29 10.97
CA GLN A 119 -42.21 23.65 11.37
C GLN A 119 -40.99 24.59 11.47
N PRO A 120 -41.14 25.92 11.28
CA PRO A 120 -40.14 26.81 10.77
C PRO A 120 -39.56 27.84 11.77
N ARG A 121 -38.42 28.40 11.41
CA ARG A 121 -37.89 29.74 11.75
C ARG A 121 -37.18 29.96 13.09
N ALA A 122 -35.92 30.27 13.03
CA ALA A 122 -35.38 31.57 13.43
C ALA A 122 -33.93 31.73 12.97
N GLU A 123 -33.66 32.76 12.21
CA GLU A 123 -32.33 33.27 11.84
C GLU A 123 -31.55 33.72 13.08
N ARG A 124 -30.29 33.31 13.17
CA ARG A 124 -29.21 34.15 13.70
C ARG A 124 -27.90 33.59 13.17
N GLY A 125 -27.19 34.43 12.42
CA GLY A 125 -25.89 34.11 11.83
C GLY A 125 -24.83 33.85 12.89
N ASP A 126 -23.97 32.91 12.55
CA ASP A 126 -22.59 32.95 12.99
C ASP A 126 -21.68 32.45 11.86
N LYS A 127 -20.58 33.16 11.71
CA LYS A 127 -19.67 33.13 10.58
C LYS A 127 -18.74 31.92 10.62
N ASP A 128 -18.51 31.35 9.48
CA ASP A 128 -17.28 30.79 8.95
C ASP A 128 -16.36 30.05 9.91
N LYS A 129 -16.54 28.73 9.97
CA LYS A 129 -15.41 27.82 10.01
C LYS A 129 -15.48 26.92 8.77
N LYS A 130 -14.85 27.36 7.69
CA LYS A 130 -14.40 26.48 6.62
C LYS A 130 -13.52 25.41 7.25
N GLY A 131 -14.08 24.22 7.50
CA GLY A 131 -13.29 23.03 7.75
C GLY A 131 -12.43 22.81 6.51
N GLU A 132 -11.13 23.01 6.62
CA GLU A 132 -10.16 22.58 5.63
C GLU A 132 -10.40 21.08 5.42
N LYS A 133 -10.85 20.71 4.22
CA LYS A 133 -10.93 19.31 3.81
C LYS A 133 -9.51 18.77 3.84
N GLN A 134 -9.20 17.97 4.86
CA GLN A 134 -7.93 17.24 4.91
C GLN A 134 -7.70 16.53 3.57
N PRO A 135 -6.51 16.66 2.98
CA PRO A 135 -6.21 16.00 1.72
C PRO A 135 -6.46 14.49 1.87
N LYS A 136 -7.17 13.91 0.90
CA LYS A 136 -7.52 12.49 0.92
C LYS A 136 -6.24 11.65 0.94
N ARG A 137 -6.02 10.87 1.99
CA ARG A 137 -4.84 10.01 2.23
C ARG A 137 -5.04 8.58 1.71
N LYS A 138 -5.69 8.42 0.56
CA LYS A 138 -6.13 7.12 0.05
C LYS A 138 -4.99 6.14 -0.24
N VAL A 139 -3.86 6.63 -0.75
CA VAL A 139 -2.74 5.76 -1.13
C VAL A 139 -1.94 5.36 0.10
N LEU A 140 -1.71 6.29 1.04
CA LEU A 140 -1.08 6.02 2.33
C LEU A 140 -1.87 4.99 3.14
N GLU A 141 -3.19 5.15 3.25
CA GLU A 141 -4.05 4.22 4.00
C GLU A 141 -4.10 2.82 3.39
N ASN A 142 -3.92 2.68 2.08
CA ASN A 142 -3.94 1.38 1.40
C ASN A 142 -2.62 0.60 1.52
N TYR A 143 -1.49 1.29 1.61
CA TYR A 143 -0.15 0.66 1.53
C TYR A 143 0.75 0.94 2.72
N CYS A 144 0.28 1.72 3.71
CA CYS A 144 1.07 2.06 4.87
C CYS A 144 0.26 1.93 6.16
N ILE A 145 0.95 1.57 7.23
CA ILE A 145 0.38 1.50 8.58
C ILE A 145 0.82 2.76 9.33
N SER A 146 -0.12 3.56 9.83
CA SER A 146 0.21 4.73 10.66
C SER A 146 0.66 4.32 12.03
N LEU A 147 1.96 4.46 12.33
CA LEU A 147 2.52 4.19 13.66
C LEU A 147 2.12 5.29 14.65
N THR A 148 2.03 6.53 14.20
CA THR A 148 1.59 7.65 15.05
C THR A 148 0.13 7.48 15.48
N GLN A 149 -0.75 6.99 14.60
CA GLN A 149 -2.13 6.68 14.97
C GLN A 149 -2.20 5.49 15.94
N LYS A 150 -1.40 4.43 15.72
CA LYS A 150 -1.29 3.32 16.66
C LYS A 150 -0.80 3.79 18.03
N ALA A 151 0.14 4.73 18.09
CA ALA A 151 0.61 5.33 19.33
C ALA A 151 -0.52 6.09 20.05
N ALA A 152 -1.32 6.87 19.29
CA ALA A 152 -2.47 7.60 19.84
C ALA A 152 -3.56 6.66 20.36
N ASP A 153 -3.78 5.54 19.67
CA ASP A 153 -4.73 4.50 20.06
C ASP A 153 -4.24 3.62 21.24
N GLY A 154 -2.99 3.80 21.69
CA GLY A 154 -2.38 2.96 22.72
C GLY A 154 -2.13 1.50 22.31
N LYS A 155 -1.99 1.26 20.99
CA LYS A 155 -1.81 -0.08 20.39
C LYS A 155 -0.34 -0.45 20.17
N LEU A 156 0.59 0.40 20.58
CA LEU A 156 2.02 0.11 20.53
C LEU A 156 2.53 -0.31 21.91
N ASP A 157 3.34 -1.33 21.91
CA ASP A 157 4.00 -1.81 23.12
C ASP A 157 5.03 -0.78 23.63
N ARG A 158 5.30 -0.83 24.91
CA ARG A 158 6.31 0.03 25.51
C ARG A 158 7.70 -0.38 25.02
N ILE A 159 8.44 0.57 24.46
CA ILE A 159 9.81 0.33 24.01
C ILE A 159 10.77 0.50 25.19
N ILE A 160 11.65 -0.50 25.37
CA ILE A 160 12.58 -0.58 26.48
C ILE A 160 13.99 -0.77 25.94
N GLY A 161 14.97 -0.04 26.50
CA GLY A 161 16.40 -0.24 26.21
C GLY A 161 16.86 0.23 24.83
N ARG A 162 16.07 1.10 24.14
CA ARG A 162 16.42 1.65 22.83
C ARG A 162 16.42 3.19 22.78
N ASP A 163 16.57 3.82 23.94
CA ASP A 163 16.52 5.28 24.04
C ASP A 163 17.66 5.96 23.27
N GLU A 164 18.86 5.40 23.26
CA GLU A 164 20.01 5.97 22.56
C GLU A 164 19.82 5.96 21.04
N GLU A 165 19.35 4.84 20.49
CA GLU A 165 19.10 4.69 19.06
C GLU A 165 17.91 5.56 18.61
N ILE A 166 16.87 5.67 19.42
CA ILE A 166 15.73 6.58 19.16
C ILE A 166 16.22 8.03 19.16
N GLN A 167 16.99 8.45 20.16
CA GLN A 167 17.57 9.81 20.23
C GLN A 167 18.49 10.07 19.03
N ARG A 168 19.32 9.09 18.63
CA ARG A 168 20.17 9.21 17.46
C ARG A 168 19.35 9.36 16.18
N THR A 169 18.27 8.59 16.05
CA THR A 169 17.32 8.69 14.93
C THR A 169 16.68 10.08 14.87
N ILE A 170 16.21 10.61 16.00
CA ILE A 170 15.69 11.98 16.14
C ILE A 170 16.71 13.03 15.71
N GLN A 171 17.96 12.92 16.18
CA GLN A 171 19.04 13.84 15.81
C GLN A 171 19.29 13.85 14.29
N ILE A 172 19.29 12.67 13.64
CA ILE A 172 19.50 12.54 12.20
C ILE A 172 18.34 13.16 11.43
N LEU A 173 17.09 12.84 11.77
CA LEU A 173 15.89 13.39 11.14
C LEU A 173 15.83 14.93 11.21
N ASN A 174 16.44 15.51 12.24
CA ASN A 174 16.47 16.94 12.45
C ASN A 174 17.54 17.68 11.61
N ARG A 175 18.45 16.95 10.97
CA ARG A 175 19.50 17.52 10.12
C ARG A 175 18.95 18.17 8.85
N ARG A 176 19.74 19.03 8.23
CA ARG A 176 19.43 19.62 6.91
C ARG A 176 19.78 18.66 5.76
N GLN A 177 20.83 17.87 5.92
CA GLN A 177 21.34 16.92 4.93
C GLN A 177 21.66 15.59 5.62
N LYS A 178 21.71 14.48 4.88
CA LYS A 178 21.83 13.12 5.42
C LYS A 178 20.83 12.88 6.56
N ASN A 179 19.58 13.29 6.30
CA ASN A 179 18.49 13.31 7.29
C ASN A 179 17.61 12.06 7.25
N ASN A 180 18.06 11.00 6.59
CA ASN A 180 17.38 9.72 6.55
C ASN A 180 18.22 8.71 7.37
N PRO A 181 17.78 8.32 8.58
CA PRO A 181 18.44 7.28 9.34
C PRO A 181 18.26 5.92 8.66
N CYS A 182 19.31 5.11 8.69
CA CYS A 182 19.27 3.71 8.31
C CYS A 182 19.63 2.86 9.52
N LEU A 183 18.65 2.14 10.07
CA LEU A 183 18.82 1.24 11.20
C LEU A 183 19.48 -0.04 10.71
N ILE A 184 20.69 -0.30 11.17
CA ILE A 184 21.50 -1.43 10.73
C ILE A 184 21.69 -2.39 11.89
N GLY A 185 21.23 -3.62 11.73
CA GLY A 185 21.37 -4.67 12.74
C GLY A 185 20.84 -6.00 12.22
N GLU A 186 21.14 -7.05 12.95
CA GLU A 186 20.68 -8.40 12.61
C GLU A 186 19.15 -8.54 12.71
N PRO A 187 18.53 -9.53 12.07
CA PRO A 187 17.10 -9.80 12.22
C PRO A 187 16.76 -10.06 13.69
N GLY A 188 15.60 -9.55 14.16
CA GLY A 188 15.12 -9.80 15.52
C GLY A 188 15.72 -8.90 16.62
N VAL A 189 16.71 -8.01 16.33
CA VAL A 189 17.26 -7.09 17.35
C VAL A 189 16.35 -5.92 17.72
N GLY A 190 15.20 -5.76 17.08
CA GLY A 190 14.22 -4.70 17.41
C GLY A 190 14.37 -3.42 16.61
N LYS A 191 14.80 -3.47 15.34
CA LYS A 191 14.89 -2.28 14.46
C LYS A 191 13.55 -1.58 14.28
N THR A 192 12.48 -2.32 14.05
CA THR A 192 11.12 -1.78 13.87
C THR A 192 10.61 -1.11 15.14
N ALA A 193 10.95 -1.65 16.33
CA ALA A 193 10.61 -1.06 17.63
C ALA A 193 11.16 0.36 17.79
N ILE A 194 12.33 0.69 17.22
CA ILE A 194 12.89 2.05 17.25
C ILE A 194 11.99 3.04 16.50
N ALA A 195 11.40 2.62 15.36
CA ALA A 195 10.47 3.46 14.61
C ALA A 195 9.13 3.65 15.37
N GLU A 196 8.67 2.62 16.06
CA GLU A 196 7.50 2.69 16.94
C GLU A 196 7.75 3.60 18.14
N GLY A 197 8.92 3.50 18.78
CA GLY A 197 9.34 4.39 19.87
C GLY A 197 9.43 5.85 19.43
N LEU A 198 9.92 6.10 18.23
CA LEU A 198 9.89 7.45 17.65
C LEU A 198 8.43 7.96 17.49
N ALA A 199 7.53 7.12 17.00
CA ALA A 199 6.11 7.49 16.84
C ALA A 199 5.46 7.79 18.20
N GLN A 200 5.78 7.04 19.26
CA GLN A 200 5.35 7.31 20.62
C GLN A 200 5.89 8.65 21.14
N LYS A 201 7.18 8.93 20.96
CA LYS A 201 7.80 10.21 21.36
C LYS A 201 7.20 11.40 20.60
N ILE A 202 6.89 11.26 19.31
CA ILE A 202 6.18 12.31 18.53
C ILE A 202 4.78 12.54 19.12
N TYR A 203 4.02 11.49 19.40
CA TYR A 203 2.70 11.59 19.99
C TYR A 203 2.74 12.26 21.38
N GLN A 204 3.72 11.89 22.23
CA GLN A 204 3.95 12.47 23.55
C GLN A 204 4.52 13.88 23.50
N ARG A 205 4.87 14.39 22.30
CA ARG A 205 5.53 15.67 22.07
C ARG A 205 6.92 15.77 22.71
N ASP A 206 7.59 14.65 22.95
CA ASP A 206 8.96 14.54 23.47
C ASP A 206 9.98 14.50 22.31
N VAL A 207 9.86 15.45 21.40
CA VAL A 207 10.74 15.60 20.22
C VAL A 207 10.98 17.07 19.90
N PRO A 208 12.07 17.42 19.18
CA PRO A 208 12.33 18.79 18.76
C PRO A 208 11.18 19.36 17.91
N TYR A 209 10.99 20.66 17.97
CA TYR A 209 9.91 21.40 17.29
C TYR A 209 9.67 20.98 15.83
N LYS A 210 10.75 20.71 15.08
CA LYS A 210 10.66 20.33 13.66
C LYS A 210 9.95 18.98 13.43
N LEU A 211 9.87 18.13 14.44
CA LEU A 211 9.27 16.81 14.36
C LEU A 211 7.88 16.73 15.04
N LEU A 212 7.42 17.78 15.73
CA LEU A 212 6.16 17.76 16.50
C LEU A 212 4.92 17.46 15.65
N ASP A 213 4.90 17.94 14.40
CA ASP A 213 3.77 17.77 13.49
C ASP A 213 4.01 16.68 12.44
N LYS A 214 5.06 15.88 12.64
CA LYS A 214 5.36 14.76 11.75
C LYS A 214 4.55 13.53 12.11
N GLU A 215 4.20 12.78 11.08
CA GLU A 215 3.50 11.50 11.20
C GLU A 215 4.40 10.38 10.66
N VAL A 216 4.47 9.26 11.36
CA VAL A 216 5.29 8.11 11.02
C VAL A 216 4.42 7.02 10.42
N TYR A 217 4.76 6.58 9.22
CA TYR A 217 4.06 5.51 8.50
C TYR A 217 5.03 4.39 8.14
N LEU A 218 4.65 3.16 8.47
CA LEU A 218 5.37 1.95 8.08
C LEU A 218 4.84 1.48 6.73
N LEU A 219 5.70 1.34 5.74
CA LEU A 219 5.37 0.84 4.41
C LEU A 219 5.14 -0.67 4.45
N ASP A 220 3.98 -1.10 3.99
CA ASP A 220 3.69 -2.51 3.72
C ASP A 220 4.04 -2.84 2.27
N LEU A 221 5.23 -3.43 2.09
CA LEU A 221 5.71 -3.85 0.77
C LEU A 221 4.84 -4.96 0.18
N THR A 222 4.31 -5.84 1.03
CA THR A 222 3.45 -6.95 0.60
C THR A 222 2.16 -6.42 0.01
N ALA A 223 1.50 -5.47 0.68
CA ALA A 223 0.31 -4.81 0.17
C ALA A 223 0.57 -4.03 -1.13
N LEU A 224 1.75 -3.41 -1.24
CA LEU A 224 2.13 -2.65 -2.43
C LEU A 224 2.32 -3.54 -3.66
N VAL A 225 2.86 -4.75 -3.47
CA VAL A 225 3.12 -5.75 -4.52
C VAL A 225 1.88 -6.61 -4.81
N ALA A 226 1.02 -6.85 -3.82
CA ALA A 226 -0.13 -7.74 -3.96
C ALA A 226 -1.01 -7.36 -5.16
N GLY A 227 -1.32 -8.35 -6.01
CA GLY A 227 -2.15 -8.17 -7.20
C GLY A 227 -1.51 -7.37 -8.34
N THR A 228 -0.20 -7.10 -8.29
CA THR A 228 0.52 -6.51 -9.44
C THR A 228 1.00 -7.63 -10.36
N GLN A 229 0.32 -7.81 -11.49
CA GLN A 229 0.75 -8.76 -12.54
C GLN A 229 1.80 -8.15 -13.46
N PHE A 230 1.85 -6.83 -13.58
CA PHE A 230 2.76 -6.10 -14.46
C PHE A 230 3.61 -5.11 -13.66
N ARG A 231 4.90 -5.02 -14.00
CA ARG A 231 5.87 -4.09 -13.43
C ARG A 231 5.36 -2.63 -13.34
N GLY A 232 4.67 -2.15 -14.38
CA GLY A 232 4.15 -0.79 -14.42
C GLY A 232 3.08 -0.48 -13.34
N GLN A 233 2.36 -1.50 -12.84
CA GLN A 233 1.36 -1.31 -11.78
C GLN A 233 2.02 -1.00 -10.44
N PHE A 234 3.09 -1.72 -10.09
CA PHE A 234 3.88 -1.45 -8.89
C PHE A 234 4.52 -0.06 -8.95
N GLU A 235 5.14 0.27 -10.09
CA GLU A 235 5.74 1.59 -10.29
C GLU A 235 4.72 2.72 -10.16
N SER A 236 3.53 2.55 -10.70
CA SER A 236 2.42 3.52 -10.59
C SER A 236 1.95 3.70 -9.15
N ARG A 237 1.81 2.60 -8.37
CA ARG A 237 1.45 2.66 -6.95
C ARG A 237 2.52 3.39 -6.13
N MET A 238 3.80 3.05 -6.35
CA MET A 238 4.93 3.69 -5.66
C MET A 238 5.02 5.19 -6.01
N LYS A 239 4.84 5.56 -7.28
CA LYS A 239 4.78 6.98 -7.70
C LYS A 239 3.63 7.72 -7.01
N GLY A 240 2.44 7.13 -7.00
CA GLY A 240 1.27 7.70 -6.33
C GLY A 240 1.51 7.92 -4.83
N LEU A 241 2.13 6.95 -4.14
CA LEU A 241 2.50 7.05 -2.74
C LEU A 241 3.47 8.21 -2.49
N ILE A 242 4.54 8.30 -3.28
CA ILE A 242 5.54 9.37 -3.15
C ILE A 242 4.92 10.75 -3.42
N GLU A 243 4.06 10.88 -4.42
CA GLU A 243 3.37 12.13 -4.72
C GLU A 243 2.43 12.57 -3.59
N GLU A 244 1.73 11.61 -2.96
CA GLU A 244 0.87 11.89 -1.83
C GLU A 244 1.68 12.34 -0.61
N ILE A 245 2.79 11.65 -0.29
CA ILE A 245 3.72 12.05 0.78
C ILE A 245 4.29 13.46 0.55
N LYS A 246 4.68 13.78 -0.70
CA LYS A 246 5.17 15.12 -1.06
C LYS A 246 4.13 16.21 -0.84
N LYS A 247 2.88 15.95 -1.21
CA LYS A 247 1.77 16.90 -1.03
C LYS A 247 1.48 17.16 0.44
N LEU A 248 1.59 16.13 1.28
CA LEU A 248 1.37 16.25 2.73
C LEU A 248 2.54 16.95 3.43
N GLY A 249 3.78 16.64 3.06
CA GLY A 249 5.00 17.27 3.55
C GLY A 249 5.38 16.99 5.01
N ASN A 250 4.50 16.32 5.77
CA ASN A 250 4.70 16.02 7.19
C ASN A 250 4.93 14.53 7.48
N ILE A 251 5.12 13.70 6.46
CA ILE A 251 5.25 12.25 6.59
C ILE A 251 6.72 11.83 6.71
N ILE A 252 6.98 10.90 7.64
CA ILE A 252 8.21 10.11 7.74
C ILE A 252 7.84 8.68 7.37
N LEU A 253 8.42 8.17 6.29
CA LEU A 253 8.17 6.82 5.81
C LEU A 253 9.19 5.84 6.40
N VAL A 254 8.72 4.82 7.09
CA VAL A 254 9.55 3.70 7.58
C VAL A 254 9.49 2.59 6.54
N ILE A 255 10.66 2.13 6.13
CA ILE A 255 10.80 1.04 5.17
C ILE A 255 11.64 -0.05 5.82
N ASP A 256 10.97 -1.13 6.20
CA ASP A 256 11.68 -2.32 6.66
C ASP A 256 12.27 -3.07 5.46
N GLU A 257 13.40 -3.72 5.67
CA GLU A 257 14.17 -4.36 4.60
C GLU A 257 14.38 -3.44 3.37
N VAL A 258 14.80 -2.20 3.61
CA VAL A 258 14.93 -1.17 2.55
C VAL A 258 15.79 -1.62 1.37
N HIS A 259 16.67 -2.59 1.56
CA HIS A 259 17.49 -3.20 0.52
C HIS A 259 16.64 -3.90 -0.56
N ASN A 260 15.47 -4.43 -0.23
CA ASN A 260 14.54 -5.03 -1.21
C ASN A 260 14.02 -4.01 -2.22
N ILE A 261 13.88 -2.75 -1.80
CA ILE A 261 13.44 -1.67 -2.69
C ILE A 261 14.61 -1.10 -3.49
N VAL A 262 15.79 -1.02 -2.87
CA VAL A 262 16.96 -0.33 -3.42
C VAL A 262 17.83 -1.26 -4.26
N GLY A 263 17.97 -2.53 -3.87
CA GLY A 263 18.83 -3.53 -4.50
C GLY A 263 18.20 -4.28 -5.69
N ALA A 264 16.92 -4.12 -5.90
CA ALA A 264 16.16 -4.84 -6.93
C ALA A 264 16.51 -4.44 -8.39
N GLY A 265 17.62 -3.73 -8.63
CA GLY A 265 18.04 -3.25 -9.96
C GLY A 265 18.81 -4.24 -10.84
N ASP A 266 19.38 -5.29 -10.27
CA ASP A 266 20.42 -6.09 -10.96
C ASP A 266 19.92 -7.44 -11.53
N ALA A 267 18.69 -7.85 -11.25
CA ALA A 267 18.09 -9.05 -11.84
C ALA A 267 17.06 -8.70 -12.90
N GLU A 268 17.17 -9.33 -14.07
CA GLU A 268 16.14 -9.27 -15.13
C GLU A 268 14.79 -9.71 -14.54
N GLY A 269 13.85 -8.75 -14.42
CA GLY A 269 12.53 -8.98 -13.84
C GLY A 269 12.30 -8.36 -12.45
N SER A 270 13.34 -7.84 -11.76
CA SER A 270 13.16 -7.24 -10.45
C SER A 270 12.52 -5.84 -10.50
N MET A 271 11.70 -5.53 -9.48
CA MET A 271 10.92 -4.29 -9.41
C MET A 271 11.82 -3.08 -9.09
N ASN A 272 12.05 -2.20 -10.06
CA ASN A 272 12.94 -1.03 -9.93
C ASN A 272 12.31 0.11 -9.10
N ALA A 273 11.92 -0.16 -7.86
CA ALA A 273 11.48 0.89 -6.94
C ALA A 273 12.62 1.89 -6.61
N ALA A 274 13.87 1.43 -6.69
CA ALA A 274 15.06 2.28 -6.53
C ALA A 274 15.03 3.51 -7.46
N ASN A 275 14.70 3.31 -8.73
CA ASN A 275 14.68 4.40 -9.71
C ASN A 275 13.60 5.46 -9.43
N ILE A 276 12.59 5.11 -8.65
CA ILE A 276 11.52 6.03 -8.23
C ILE A 276 11.88 6.73 -6.93
N LEU A 277 12.45 6.00 -5.95
CA LEU A 277 12.84 6.53 -4.65
C LEU A 277 14.09 7.40 -4.71
N LYS A 278 15.13 6.99 -5.46
CA LYS A 278 16.41 7.73 -5.55
C LYS A 278 16.24 9.20 -5.92
N PRO A 279 15.46 9.59 -6.94
CA PRO A 279 15.23 11.01 -7.25
C PRO A 279 14.52 11.78 -6.12
N ALA A 280 13.53 11.19 -5.48
CA ALA A 280 12.79 11.82 -4.38
C ALA A 280 13.67 12.03 -3.14
N LEU A 281 14.48 11.03 -2.78
CA LEU A 281 15.47 11.12 -1.70
C LEU A 281 16.57 12.14 -2.05
N SER A 282 17.06 12.13 -3.30
CA SER A 282 18.12 13.05 -3.75
C SER A 282 17.70 14.51 -3.71
N ARG A 283 16.43 14.80 -3.98
CA ARG A 283 15.89 16.16 -3.89
C ARG A 283 15.45 16.57 -2.47
N GLY A 284 15.50 15.63 -1.51
CA GLY A 284 15.05 15.87 -0.13
C GLY A 284 13.53 16.07 0.00
N GLU A 285 12.77 15.54 -0.96
CA GLU A 285 11.31 15.63 -1.01
C GLU A 285 10.63 14.58 -0.11
N LEU A 286 11.42 13.61 0.36
CA LEU A 286 10.98 12.49 1.18
C LEU A 286 11.91 12.33 2.38
N GLN A 287 11.35 12.09 3.57
CA GLN A 287 12.07 11.63 4.76
C GLN A 287 11.79 10.15 4.98
N VAL A 288 12.85 9.36 5.08
CA VAL A 288 12.77 7.90 5.20
C VAL A 288 13.59 7.42 6.38
N ILE A 289 13.06 6.46 7.12
CA ILE A 289 13.80 5.60 8.05
C ILE A 289 13.91 4.24 7.37
N GLY A 290 15.11 3.84 6.99
CA GLY A 290 15.35 2.49 6.46
C GLY A 290 15.74 1.55 7.59
N ALA A 291 15.37 0.26 7.49
CA ALA A 291 15.89 -0.80 8.32
C ALA A 291 16.50 -1.89 7.42
N THR A 292 17.67 -2.43 7.80
CA THR A 292 18.36 -3.46 7.01
C THR A 292 19.44 -4.16 7.86
N THR A 293 20.08 -5.19 7.30
CA THR A 293 21.27 -5.80 7.90
C THR A 293 22.54 -5.09 7.45
N LEU A 294 23.67 -5.31 8.16
CA LEU A 294 24.95 -4.72 7.81
C LEU A 294 25.45 -5.17 6.43
N ASN A 295 25.24 -6.43 6.10
CA ASN A 295 25.67 -7.00 4.82
C ASN A 295 24.91 -6.36 3.64
N GLU A 296 23.59 -6.24 3.77
CA GLU A 296 22.75 -5.65 2.74
C GLU A 296 22.95 -4.13 2.62
N TYR A 297 23.21 -3.43 3.74
CA TYR A 297 23.59 -2.02 3.73
C TYR A 297 24.85 -1.78 2.89
N ARG A 298 25.92 -2.56 3.15
CA ARG A 298 27.18 -2.46 2.40
C ARG A 298 27.01 -2.79 0.92
N LYS A 299 26.18 -3.77 0.61
CA LYS A 299 25.96 -4.26 -0.76
C LYS A 299 25.14 -3.28 -1.61
N HIS A 300 24.07 -2.68 -1.04
CA HIS A 300 23.05 -1.96 -1.80
C HIS A 300 23.02 -0.45 -1.54
N ILE A 301 23.38 0.02 -0.34
CA ILE A 301 23.28 1.44 0.02
C ILE A 301 24.64 2.13 -0.03
N GLU A 302 25.66 1.54 0.58
CA GLU A 302 27.00 2.13 0.69
C GLU A 302 27.70 2.24 -0.69
N LYS A 303 27.45 1.29 -1.59
CA LYS A 303 27.99 1.32 -2.96
C LYS A 303 27.31 2.33 -3.87
N ASP A 304 26.10 2.76 -3.53
CA ASP A 304 25.34 3.73 -4.31
C ASP A 304 25.61 5.14 -3.77
N THR A 305 26.41 5.93 -4.50
CA THR A 305 26.80 7.28 -4.09
C THR A 305 25.62 8.24 -3.88
N ALA A 306 24.48 8.02 -4.54
CA ALA A 306 23.30 8.86 -4.37
C ALA A 306 22.58 8.55 -3.04
N LEU A 307 22.56 7.29 -2.63
CA LEU A 307 21.95 6.84 -1.37
C LEU A 307 22.88 7.07 -0.19
N GLU A 308 24.18 6.76 -0.33
CA GLU A 308 25.19 6.97 0.71
C GLU A 308 25.23 8.43 1.20
N ARG A 309 25.03 9.39 0.30
CA ARG A 309 24.96 10.82 0.63
C ARG A 309 23.64 11.22 1.33
N ARG A 310 22.65 10.35 1.38
CA ARG A 310 21.32 10.63 1.93
C ARG A 310 20.99 9.85 3.19
N PHE A 311 21.49 8.64 3.28
CA PHE A 311 21.32 7.82 4.47
C PHE A 311 22.44 8.04 5.48
N GLN A 312 22.09 7.95 6.75
CA GLN A 312 23.03 7.97 7.88
C GLN A 312 22.84 6.68 8.68
N PRO A 313 23.88 5.83 8.80
CA PRO A 313 23.76 4.60 9.56
C PRO A 313 23.55 4.86 11.05
N VAL A 314 22.69 4.04 11.65
CA VAL A 314 22.48 3.88 13.09
C VAL A 314 22.60 2.39 13.37
N VAL A 315 23.65 2.01 14.06
CA VAL A 315 23.87 0.61 14.42
C VAL A 315 22.96 0.24 15.55
N VAL A 316 22.24 -0.87 15.40
CA VAL A 316 21.34 -1.46 16.39
C VAL A 316 21.94 -2.81 16.78
N GLU A 317 22.62 -2.82 17.89
CA GLU A 317 23.27 -4.01 18.41
C GLU A 317 22.28 -4.95 19.10
N GLU A 318 22.64 -6.23 19.18
CA GLU A 318 21.91 -7.19 20.00
C GLU A 318 21.96 -6.73 21.46
N PRO A 319 20.81 -6.66 22.16
CA PRO A 319 20.78 -6.26 23.55
C PRO A 319 21.51 -7.27 24.44
N SER A 320 22.07 -6.79 25.54
CA SER A 320 22.67 -7.68 26.54
C SER A 320 21.59 -8.62 27.15
N ILE A 321 22.05 -9.71 27.79
CA ILE A 321 21.15 -10.62 28.50
C ILE A 321 20.31 -9.84 29.53
N GLU A 322 20.96 -8.92 30.28
CA GLU A 322 20.29 -8.14 31.31
C GLU A 322 19.25 -7.16 30.72
N ASP A 323 19.55 -6.53 29.61
CA ASP A 323 18.59 -5.64 28.94
C ASP A 323 17.48 -6.43 28.25
N SER A 324 17.80 -7.61 27.71
CA SER A 324 16.79 -8.54 27.18
C SER A 324 15.80 -9.01 28.23
N VAL A 325 16.28 -9.25 29.46
CA VAL A 325 15.36 -9.58 30.59
C VAL A 325 14.44 -8.41 30.90
N LYS A 326 14.96 -7.17 30.93
CA LYS A 326 14.11 -5.97 31.14
C LYS A 326 13.07 -5.79 30.02
N ILE A 327 13.51 -6.07 28.76
CA ILE A 327 12.57 -6.04 27.61
C ILE A 327 11.49 -7.09 27.80
N MET A 328 11.84 -8.33 28.13
CA MET A 328 10.88 -9.41 28.37
C MET A 328 9.90 -9.07 29.52
N GLU A 329 10.41 -8.58 30.66
CA GLU A 329 9.58 -8.14 31.78
C GLU A 329 8.64 -7.00 31.39
N GLY A 330 9.07 -6.11 30.50
CA GLY A 330 8.26 -4.99 30.04
C GLY A 330 7.18 -5.35 29.04
N ILE A 331 7.39 -6.39 28.23
CA ILE A 331 6.40 -6.86 27.26
C ILE A 331 5.51 -7.98 27.84
N ALA A 332 5.93 -8.66 28.88
CA ALA A 332 5.18 -9.75 29.53
C ALA A 332 3.70 -9.38 29.80
N PRO A 333 3.35 -8.20 30.35
CA PRO A 333 1.95 -7.84 30.60
C PRO A 333 1.05 -7.87 29.35
N TYR A 334 1.59 -7.59 28.17
CA TYR A 334 0.81 -7.64 26.92
C TYR A 334 0.51 -9.08 26.51
N TYR A 335 1.50 -9.99 26.67
CA TYR A 335 1.33 -11.42 26.42
C TYR A 335 0.42 -12.07 27.47
N GLU A 336 0.57 -11.71 28.76
CA GLU A 336 -0.30 -12.15 29.84
C GLU A 336 -1.77 -11.79 29.56
N ALA A 337 -2.02 -10.54 29.15
CA ALA A 337 -3.37 -10.08 28.83
C ALA A 337 -3.96 -10.79 27.61
N TYR A 338 -3.14 -11.06 26.59
CA TYR A 338 -3.59 -11.71 25.36
C TYR A 338 -3.86 -13.22 25.56
N HIS A 339 -2.93 -13.91 26.23
CA HIS A 339 -2.99 -15.37 26.42
C HIS A 339 -3.69 -15.78 27.72
N GLN A 340 -4.01 -14.82 28.60
CA GLN A 340 -4.61 -15.04 29.92
C GLN A 340 -3.77 -16.01 30.80
N VAL A 341 -2.47 -15.84 30.77
CA VAL A 341 -1.48 -16.55 31.56
C VAL A 341 -0.71 -15.57 32.42
N SER A 342 0.02 -16.06 33.42
CA SER A 342 0.93 -15.24 34.24
C SER A 342 2.37 -15.65 33.97
N VAL A 343 3.23 -14.68 33.73
CA VAL A 343 4.66 -14.85 33.43
C VAL A 343 5.48 -14.20 34.54
N SER A 344 6.16 -15.00 35.36
CA SER A 344 6.98 -14.44 36.45
C SER A 344 8.29 -13.85 35.92
N PRO A 345 8.93 -12.89 36.62
CA PRO A 345 10.23 -12.37 36.25
C PRO A 345 11.32 -13.45 36.12
N GLU A 346 11.22 -14.53 36.92
CA GLU A 346 12.13 -15.67 36.82
C GLU A 346 11.94 -16.40 35.48
N MET A 347 10.70 -16.55 35.00
CA MET A 347 10.41 -17.13 33.69
C MET A 347 10.98 -16.27 32.54
N CYS A 348 10.83 -14.94 32.61
CA CYS A 348 11.45 -14.03 31.65
C CYS A 348 12.98 -14.20 31.61
N ARG A 349 13.63 -14.23 32.78
CA ARG A 349 15.07 -14.48 32.89
C ARG A 349 15.48 -15.85 32.36
N LEU A 350 14.69 -16.88 32.66
CA LEU A 350 14.96 -18.24 32.17
C LEU A 350 14.83 -18.31 30.65
N ALA A 351 13.78 -17.73 30.06
CA ALA A 351 13.58 -17.69 28.61
C ALA A 351 14.76 -17.03 27.90
N VAL A 352 15.21 -15.87 28.39
CA VAL A 352 16.40 -15.18 27.82
C VAL A 352 17.66 -16.04 27.96
N THR A 353 17.91 -16.61 29.12
CA THR A 353 19.14 -17.38 29.37
C THR A 353 19.16 -18.68 28.54
N MET A 354 18.01 -19.34 28.42
CA MET A 354 17.90 -20.58 27.64
C MET A 354 17.96 -20.31 26.14
N SER A 355 17.31 -19.25 25.65
CA SER A 355 17.41 -18.88 24.24
C SER A 355 18.84 -18.52 23.85
N GLU A 356 19.55 -17.78 24.70
CA GLU A 356 20.95 -17.43 24.44
C GLU A 356 21.85 -18.68 24.40
N ARG A 357 21.59 -19.64 25.25
CA ARG A 357 22.42 -20.86 25.35
C ARG A 357 22.16 -21.86 24.24
N TYR A 358 20.93 -22.00 23.77
CA TYR A 358 20.52 -23.12 22.90
C TYR A 358 20.09 -22.67 21.49
N ILE A 359 19.74 -21.37 21.29
CA ILE A 359 19.36 -20.84 19.98
C ILE A 359 20.49 -19.93 19.48
N THR A 360 21.29 -20.46 18.55
CA THR A 360 22.51 -19.80 18.06
C THR A 360 22.33 -19.13 16.69
N ASP A 361 21.23 -19.38 16.00
CA ASP A 361 20.92 -18.91 14.66
C ASP A 361 20.00 -17.67 14.65
N ARG A 362 19.62 -17.18 15.83
CA ARG A 362 18.77 -16.00 16.03
C ARG A 362 19.34 -15.08 17.10
N TYR A 363 18.80 -13.87 17.18
CA TYR A 363 19.28 -12.79 18.05
C TYR A 363 18.23 -12.41 19.11
N LEU A 364 18.71 -11.91 20.25
CA LEU A 364 17.89 -11.33 21.29
C LEU A 364 17.33 -9.96 20.81
N PRO A 365 16.12 -9.55 21.26
CA PRO A 365 15.25 -10.29 22.20
C PRO A 365 14.32 -11.30 21.49
N ASP A 366 14.25 -11.32 20.15
CA ASP A 366 13.30 -12.09 19.35
C ASP A 366 13.31 -13.59 19.70
N LYS A 367 14.50 -14.19 19.75
CA LYS A 367 14.66 -15.61 20.11
C LYS A 367 14.17 -15.95 21.53
N ALA A 368 14.08 -14.98 22.44
CA ALA A 368 13.57 -15.19 23.77
C ALA A 368 12.04 -14.99 23.85
N ILE A 369 11.49 -14.15 22.97
CA ILE A 369 10.05 -13.91 22.85
C ILE A 369 9.35 -15.12 22.26
N ASP A 370 9.99 -15.82 21.35
CA ASP A 370 9.46 -17.01 20.67
C ASP A 370 9.42 -18.26 21.57
N LEU A 371 10.12 -18.26 22.73
CA LEU A 371 10.10 -19.35 23.72
C LEU A 371 8.91 -19.23 24.68
#